data_279b374f499f8a3e968fb676396fe27b
#
_entry.id   279b374f499f8a3e968fb676396fe27b
#
_cell.length_a   1.000
_cell.length_b   1.000
_cell.length_c   1.000
_cell.angle_alpha   90.00
_cell.angle_beta   90.00
_cell.angle_gamma   90.00
#
_symmetry.space_group_name_H-M   'P 1'
#
loop_
_entity.id
_entity.type
_entity.pdbx_description
1 polymer ?
#
loop_
_entity_poly.entity_id
_entity_poly.type
_entity_poly.pdbx_seq_one_letter_code
_entity_poly.pdbx_strand_id
1 'polypeptide(L)'
;MARVLGTCVAAATLALAVPGTAYAAHGFLVIDGAAQRNPSGCFPLGDFVPPVVRNGTDAVVEVWSGPDCTGQVDWLIYPGETYHANGSRSVFVL
;
A
#
# COMPACT_ATOMS: atom_id res chain seq x y z
N MET A 1 -19.89 37.82 10.44
CA MET A 1 -19.74 37.32 10.50
C MET A 1 -19.72 36.30 10.18
N ALA A 2 -19.68 36.50 9.93
CA ALA A 2 -19.63 35.59 9.67
C ALA A 2 -19.50 34.72 9.21
N ARG A 3 -19.33 34.91 9.04
CA ARG A 3 -19.04 34.11 8.79
C ARG A 3 -18.91 33.08 8.69
N VAL A 4 -18.73 33.26 8.71
CA VAL A 4 -18.46 32.22 8.85
C VAL A 4 -18.44 31.25 8.72
N LEU A 5 -18.34 31.58 8.57
CA LEU A 5 -18.18 30.62 8.64
C LEU A 5 -18.10 29.70 8.35
N GLY A 6 -18.05 30.08 8.22
CA GLY A 6 -17.79 29.26 8.18
C GLY A 6 -17.66 28.45 7.96
N THR A 7 -17.33 28.71 7.95
CA THR A 7 -16.98 27.83 8.02
C THR A 7 -16.95 26.83 8.07
N CYS A 8 -16.94 27.15 8.03
CA CYS A 8 -16.74 26.18 8.37
C CYS A 8 -16.84 25.22 8.18
N VAL A 9 -16.84 25.44 7.82
CA VAL A 9 -16.84 24.49 7.89
C VAL A 9 -16.57 23.63 7.63
N ALA A 10 -16.22 23.93 7.36
CA ALA A 10 -15.82 23.13 7.33
C ALA A 10 -15.57 22.26 7.45
N ALA A 11 -15.37 22.51 7.46
CA ALA A 11 -14.99 21.69 7.89
C ALA A 11 -15.10 20.69 7.87
N ALA A 12 -15.20 20.92 7.64
CA ALA A 12 -15.23 19.99 7.88
C ALA A 12 -15.19 19.05 7.47
N THR A 13 -15.02 19.28 7.01
CA THR A 13 -14.95 18.39 6.83
C THR A 13 -14.53 17.54 6.72
N LEU A 14 -14.12 17.75 6.60
CA LEU A 14 -13.59 16.95 6.74
C LEU A 14 -13.52 15.91 6.87
N ALA A 15 -13.55 15.99 6.92
CA ALA A 15 -13.54 15.09 7.26
C ALA A 15 -13.76 14.18 6.99
N LEU A 16 -13.71 14.33 6.63
CA LEU A 16 -14.03 13.46 6.52
C LEU A 16 -13.78 12.52 6.23
N ALA A 17 -13.49 12.85 6.01
CA ALA A 17 -13.19 12.05 5.89
C ALA A 17 -12.98 11.01 5.73
N VAL A 18 -12.90 11.25 5.38
CA VAL A 18 -12.85 10.13 5.52
C VAL A 18 -12.06 9.12 6.01
N PRO A 19 -12.09 9.05 6.79
CA PRO A 19 -11.32 8.16 7.57
C PRO A 19 -11.41 6.75 7.13
N GLY A 20 -12.52 6.35 6.64
CA GLY A 20 -12.64 5.00 6.16
C GLY A 20 -11.75 4.71 4.98
N THR A 21 -11.35 5.74 4.27
CA THR A 21 -10.49 5.55 3.11
C THR A 21 -9.05 5.29 3.47
N ALA A 22 -8.65 5.58 4.70
CA ALA A 22 -7.29 5.33 5.14
C ALA A 22 -7.14 3.91 5.67
N TYR A 23 -7.93 3.02 5.19
CA TYR A 23 -7.98 1.65 5.64
C TYR A 23 -6.71 0.90 5.27
N ALA A 24 -6.07 0.30 6.23
CA ALA A 24 -4.88 -0.53 6.02
C ALA A 24 -5.27 -1.99 6.00
N ALA A 25 -4.50 -2.80 5.28
CA ALA A 25 -4.65 -4.24 5.30
C ALA A 25 -4.30 -4.76 6.70
N HIS A 26 -4.88 -5.90 7.06
CA HIS A 26 -4.57 -6.54 8.34
C HIS A 26 -3.62 -7.70 8.08
N GLY A 27 -2.59 -7.80 8.90
CA GLY A 27 -1.61 -8.87 8.82
C GLY A 27 -0.23 -8.33 8.50
N PHE A 28 0.62 -9.19 7.95
CA PHE A 28 2.00 -8.83 7.68
C PHE A 28 2.34 -8.98 6.21
N LEU A 29 2.95 -7.93 5.67
CA LEU A 29 3.60 -8.01 4.37
C LEU A 29 5.08 -8.21 4.65
N VAL A 30 5.66 -9.31 4.17
CA VAL A 30 7.06 -9.63 4.41
C VAL A 30 7.84 -9.48 3.12
N ILE A 31 8.82 -8.57 3.14
CA ILE A 31 9.69 -8.32 1.99
C ILE A 31 11.10 -8.67 2.44
N ASP A 32 11.67 -9.71 1.84
CA ASP A 32 13.02 -10.20 2.17
C ASP A 32 13.22 -10.37 3.66
N GLY A 33 12.23 -10.92 4.34
CA GLY A 33 12.29 -11.17 5.77
C GLY A 33 11.92 -10.00 6.65
N ALA A 34 11.73 -8.81 6.09
CA ALA A 34 11.33 -7.64 6.88
C ALA A 34 9.81 -7.53 6.86
N ALA A 35 9.21 -7.59 8.03
CA ALA A 35 7.75 -7.61 8.15
C ALA A 35 7.19 -6.22 8.37
N GLN A 36 6.14 -5.91 7.60
CA GLN A 36 5.38 -4.67 7.75
C GLN A 36 4.01 -5.04 8.30
N ARG A 37 3.71 -4.57 9.49
CA ARG A 37 2.44 -4.90 10.13
C ARG A 37 1.35 -3.96 9.66
N ASN A 38 0.21 -4.53 9.28
CA ASN A 38 -0.96 -3.79 8.81
C ASN A 38 -0.56 -2.74 7.78
N PRO A 39 0.05 -3.18 6.68
CA PRO A 39 0.65 -2.25 5.71
C PRO A 39 -0.39 -1.51 4.90
N SER A 40 0.01 -0.34 4.41
CA SER A 40 -0.77 0.40 3.42
C SER A 40 0.19 1.15 2.51
N GLY A 41 -0.21 1.34 1.26
CA GLY A 41 0.57 2.13 0.33
C GLY A 41 1.67 1.37 -0.38
N CYS A 42 2.69 2.09 -0.76
CA CYS A 42 3.74 1.60 -1.64
C CYS A 42 5.00 1.28 -0.85
N PHE A 43 5.61 0.14 -1.18
CA PHE A 43 6.86 -0.30 -0.55
C PHE A 43 7.88 -0.62 -1.62
N PRO A 44 9.13 -0.18 -1.44
CA PRO A 44 10.18 -0.47 -2.43
C PRO A 44 10.69 -1.90 -2.31
N LEU A 45 11.15 -2.44 -3.43
CA LEU A 45 11.85 -3.71 -3.48
C LEU A 45 13.33 -3.45 -3.77
N GLY A 46 14.19 -4.31 -3.23
CA GLY A 46 15.62 -4.19 -3.45
C GLY A 46 16.05 -4.69 -4.81
N ASP A 47 17.28 -4.39 -5.18
CA ASP A 47 17.83 -4.72 -6.50
C ASP A 47 18.84 -5.86 -6.48
N PHE A 48 19.31 -6.23 -5.31
CA PHE A 48 20.51 -7.08 -5.26
C PHE A 48 20.24 -8.53 -5.56
N VAL A 49 19.22 -9.06 -4.98
CA VAL A 49 18.76 -10.41 -5.22
C VAL A 49 17.30 -10.30 -5.50
N PRO A 50 16.74 -11.26 -6.25
CA PRO A 50 15.31 -11.19 -6.48
C PRO A 50 14.62 -11.15 -5.12
N PRO A 51 13.89 -10.10 -4.83
CA PRO A 51 13.21 -10.00 -3.54
C PRO A 51 12.08 -11.02 -3.45
N VAL A 52 11.86 -11.51 -2.24
CA VAL A 52 10.76 -12.42 -1.97
C VAL A 52 9.71 -11.66 -1.20
N VAL A 53 8.49 -11.66 -1.72
CA VAL A 53 7.37 -10.95 -1.11
C VAL A 53 6.33 -11.98 -0.68
N ARG A 54 6.06 -12.00 0.61
CA ARG A 54 5.02 -12.87 1.13
C ARG A 54 3.85 -12.02 1.59
N ASN A 55 2.68 -12.29 1.05
CA ASN A 55 1.48 -11.56 1.41
C ASN A 55 0.73 -12.27 2.53
N GLY A 56 1.07 -11.92 3.77
CA GLY A 56 0.34 -12.42 4.94
C GLY A 56 -0.74 -11.48 5.39
N THR A 57 -1.28 -10.67 4.48
CA THR A 57 -2.37 -9.75 4.78
C THR A 57 -3.68 -10.25 4.21
N ASP A 58 -4.76 -9.54 4.49
CA ASP A 58 -6.08 -9.83 3.96
C ASP A 58 -6.40 -9.07 2.69
N ALA A 59 -5.41 -8.38 2.11
CA ALA A 59 -5.61 -7.59 0.89
C ALA A 59 -4.73 -8.10 -0.24
N VAL A 60 -5.07 -7.72 -1.45
CA VAL A 60 -4.27 -8.04 -2.63
C VAL A 60 -3.11 -7.05 -2.71
N VAL A 61 -1.94 -7.54 -3.08
CA VAL A 61 -0.74 -6.72 -3.25
C VAL A 61 -0.39 -6.68 -4.72
N GLU A 62 -0.25 -5.50 -5.27
CA GLU A 62 0.15 -5.30 -6.66
C GLU A 62 1.67 -5.18 -6.74
N VAL A 63 2.27 -5.89 -7.69
CA VAL A 63 3.71 -5.80 -7.95
C VAL A 63 3.92 -4.90 -9.16
N TRP A 64 4.69 -3.85 -8.99
CA TRP A 64 4.90 -2.83 -10.02
C TRP A 64 6.30 -2.92 -10.62
N SER A 65 6.40 -2.69 -11.92
CA SER A 65 7.66 -2.79 -12.63
C SER A 65 8.64 -1.67 -12.28
N GLY A 66 8.14 -0.48 -11.99
CA GLY A 66 8.96 0.68 -11.68
C GLY A 66 9.01 1.00 -10.20
N PRO A 67 9.84 1.96 -9.82
CA PRO A 67 9.92 2.40 -8.45
C PRO A 67 8.68 3.18 -8.08
N ASP A 68 8.40 3.26 -6.78
CA ASP A 68 7.31 4.07 -6.24
C ASP A 68 5.95 3.73 -6.85
N CYS A 69 5.74 2.44 -7.11
CA CYS A 69 4.49 1.92 -7.66
C CYS A 69 4.12 2.62 -8.97
N THR A 70 5.09 2.67 -9.87
CA THR A 70 4.93 3.24 -11.20
C THR A 70 5.21 2.17 -12.25
N GLY A 71 4.98 2.54 -13.50
CA GLY A 71 5.17 1.61 -14.60
C GLY A 71 3.92 0.81 -14.83
N GLN A 72 4.05 -0.51 -14.80
CA GLN A 72 2.92 -1.40 -15.00
C GLN A 72 2.86 -2.46 -13.91
N VAL A 73 1.69 -3.03 -13.71
CA VAL A 73 1.51 -4.10 -12.75
C VAL A 73 2.01 -5.40 -13.38
N ASP A 74 3.03 -5.97 -12.76
CA ASP A 74 3.61 -7.22 -13.23
C ASP A 74 2.88 -8.44 -12.70
N TRP A 75 2.36 -8.35 -11.48
CA TRP A 75 1.75 -9.48 -10.82
C TRP A 75 0.82 -9.02 -9.70
N LEU A 76 -0.12 -9.88 -9.34
CA LEU A 76 -0.98 -9.68 -8.17
C LEU A 76 -0.71 -10.80 -7.18
N ILE A 77 -0.36 -10.44 -5.96
CA ILE A 77 -0.11 -11.42 -4.90
C ILE A 77 -1.33 -11.46 -4.01
N TYR A 78 -2.04 -12.56 -4.04
CA TYR A 78 -3.24 -12.71 -3.22
C TYR A 78 -2.87 -13.12 -1.79
N PRO A 79 -3.78 -12.94 -0.84
CA PRO A 79 -3.52 -13.32 0.55
C PRO A 79 -3.01 -14.76 0.66
N GLY A 80 -1.92 -14.92 1.39
CA GLY A 80 -1.30 -16.23 1.61
C GLY A 80 -0.28 -16.65 0.57
N GLU A 81 -0.14 -15.88 -0.50
CA GLU A 81 0.79 -16.23 -1.57
C GLU A 81 2.16 -15.60 -1.38
N THR A 82 3.16 -16.22 -1.98
CA THR A 82 4.53 -15.73 -1.99
C THR A 82 4.94 -15.50 -3.44
N TYR A 83 5.60 -14.38 -3.70
CA TYR A 83 6.06 -14.02 -5.03
C TYR A 83 7.55 -13.75 -5.01
N HIS A 84 8.26 -14.32 -5.99
CA HIS A 84 9.68 -14.08 -6.18
C HIS A 84 9.80 -13.06 -7.29
N ALA A 85 10.08 -11.83 -6.93
CA ALA A 85 10.16 -10.76 -7.90
C ALA A 85 11.35 -10.96 -8.83
N ASN A 86 11.16 -10.58 -10.08
CA ASN A 86 12.20 -10.70 -11.09
C ASN A 86 12.22 -9.42 -11.90
N GLY A 87 12.92 -8.42 -11.38
CA GLY A 87 13.03 -7.13 -12.03
C GLY A 87 12.00 -6.11 -11.60
N SER A 88 10.98 -6.52 -10.86
CA SER A 88 10.00 -5.56 -10.33
C SER A 88 10.63 -4.72 -9.22
N ARG A 89 10.16 -3.48 -9.08
CA ARG A 89 10.81 -2.50 -8.23
C ARG A 89 10.01 -2.09 -7.02
N SER A 90 8.70 -2.32 -7.00
CA SER A 90 7.87 -1.90 -5.87
C SER A 90 6.60 -2.72 -5.79
N VAL A 91 5.93 -2.62 -4.65
CA VAL A 91 4.64 -3.26 -4.42
C VAL A 91 3.68 -2.27 -3.78
N PHE A 92 2.41 -2.40 -4.09
CA PHE A 92 1.36 -1.55 -3.54
C PHE A 92 0.29 -2.41 -2.87
N VAL A 93 -0.04 -2.08 -1.64
CA VAL A 93 -1.07 -2.79 -0.88
C VAL A 93 -2.41 -2.10 -1.10
N LEU A 94 -3.35 -2.84 -1.64
CA LEU A 94 -4.69 -2.33 -1.93
C LEU A 94 -5.54 -2.13 -0.69
#